data_e9e0b4495460015527b5349c561b77e0
#
_entry.id   e9e0b4495460015527b5349c561b77e0
#
_cell.length_a   1.000
_cell.length_b   1.000
_cell.length_c   1.000
_cell.angle_alpha   90.00
_cell.angle_beta   90.00
_cell.angle_gamma   90.00
#
_symmetry.space_group_name_H-M   'P 1'
#
loop_
_entity.id
_entity.type
_entity.pdbx_description
1 polymer ?
#
loop_
_entity_poly.entity_id
_entity_poly.type
_entity_poly.pdbx_seq_one_letter_code
_entity_poly.pdbx_strand_id
1 'polypeptide(L)'
;IPRIKNGSRGAKVPQTKGGHPAHAPKVEKVFVEKINKKEKAKAIRSAIAATANTELVAARGHKFEGDAAIVVEDAFEAIAKTAEVIKALVALGVGADLERAKLSKKIRAGRGKTRGRKYKQAVSVLIVTAGEFVAANNIAGVDCVPVTALNANLLAPGCDAGRLTVWTEAAVKKLGEA
;
A
#
# COMPACT_ATOMS: atom_id res chain seq x y z
N ILE A 1 18.97 22.68 -38.45
CA ILE A 1 19.47 22.44 -37.08
C ILE A 1 20.90 22.98 -37.04
N PRO A 2 21.21 23.94 -36.18
CA PRO A 2 22.57 24.49 -36.13
C PRO A 2 23.56 23.42 -35.67
N ARG A 3 24.53 23.11 -36.51
CA ARG A 3 25.63 22.19 -36.23
C ARG A 3 26.87 22.95 -35.68
N ILE A 4 26.65 23.82 -34.72
CA ILE A 4 27.72 24.54 -34.03
C ILE A 4 28.24 23.67 -32.89
N LYS A 5 29.54 23.69 -32.62
CA LYS A 5 30.19 22.87 -31.56
C LYS A 5 29.46 22.90 -30.19
N ASN A 6 28.81 24.00 -29.85
CA ASN A 6 28.03 24.17 -28.62
C ASN A 6 26.49 24.23 -28.87
N GLY A 7 26.04 24.06 -30.12
CA GLY A 7 24.68 24.32 -30.56
C GLY A 7 23.90 23.04 -30.88
N SER A 8 23.92 22.04 -30.01
CA SER A 8 23.10 20.82 -30.17
C SER A 8 21.64 21.00 -29.78
N ARG A 9 21.23 22.21 -29.38
CA ARG A 9 19.87 22.51 -28.94
C ARG A 9 19.09 23.23 -30.03
N GLY A 10 17.94 22.65 -30.42
CA GLY A 10 16.96 23.34 -31.23
C GLY A 10 15.86 23.93 -30.32
N ALA A 11 15.62 25.24 -30.43
CA ALA A 11 14.67 25.95 -29.56
C ALA A 11 13.20 25.67 -29.91
N LYS A 12 12.88 25.44 -31.18
CA LYS A 12 11.50 25.38 -31.68
C LYS A 12 11.12 24.04 -32.34
N VAL A 13 12.07 23.18 -32.61
CA VAL A 13 11.84 21.94 -33.35
C VAL A 13 11.67 20.75 -32.39
N PRO A 14 10.51 20.03 -32.39
CA PRO A 14 10.21 19.00 -31.40
C PRO A 14 11.19 17.81 -31.40
N GLN A 15 11.71 17.46 -32.57
CA GLN A 15 12.63 16.32 -32.75
C GLN A 15 14.08 16.60 -32.34
N THR A 16 14.39 17.81 -31.92
CA THR A 16 15.77 18.17 -31.53
C THR A 16 15.99 18.05 -30.04
N LYS A 17 17.22 17.75 -29.65
CA LYS A 17 17.61 17.65 -28.24
C LYS A 17 17.45 18.99 -27.54
N GLY A 18 16.59 19.08 -26.53
CA GLY A 18 16.23 20.31 -25.84
C GLY A 18 15.30 21.23 -26.63
N GLY A 19 14.66 20.72 -27.71
CA GLY A 19 13.63 21.41 -28.46
C GLY A 19 12.28 21.48 -27.75
N HIS A 20 11.34 22.17 -28.38
CA HIS A 20 10.00 22.34 -27.81
C HIS A 20 9.22 20.99 -27.79
N PRO A 21 8.67 20.56 -26.64
CA PRO A 21 7.89 19.32 -26.58
C PRO A 21 6.58 19.50 -27.36
N ALA A 22 6.34 18.65 -28.37
CA ALA A 22 5.13 18.69 -29.21
C ALA A 22 3.84 18.48 -28.38
N HIS A 23 3.91 17.61 -27.41
CA HIS A 23 2.79 17.28 -26.50
C HIS A 23 3.27 17.40 -25.04
N ALA A 24 3.51 18.63 -24.60
CA ALA A 24 3.90 18.92 -23.24
C ALA A 24 2.78 18.47 -22.26
N PRO A 25 3.12 17.87 -21.11
CA PRO A 25 2.12 17.56 -20.09
C PRO A 25 1.47 18.85 -19.58
N LYS A 26 0.11 18.85 -19.55
CA LYS A 26 -0.68 19.99 -19.08
C LYS A 26 -1.22 19.68 -17.68
N VAL A 27 -1.31 20.70 -16.83
CA VAL A 27 -1.88 20.58 -15.47
C VAL A 27 -3.38 20.20 -15.51
N GLU A 28 -4.08 20.66 -16.54
CA GLU A 28 -5.52 20.41 -16.76
C GLU A 28 -5.85 18.97 -17.16
N LYS A 29 -4.84 18.16 -17.51
CA LYS A 29 -5.07 16.79 -17.96
C LYS A 29 -5.61 15.95 -16.81
N VAL A 30 -6.80 15.40 -17.02
CA VAL A 30 -7.43 14.44 -16.08
C VAL A 30 -6.81 13.07 -16.27
N PHE A 31 -6.16 12.55 -15.22
CA PHE A 31 -5.57 11.21 -15.22
C PHE A 31 -6.48 10.16 -14.55
N VAL A 32 -7.51 10.61 -13.84
CA VAL A 32 -8.43 9.74 -13.12
C VAL A 32 -9.50 9.22 -14.07
N GLU A 33 -9.58 7.91 -14.22
CA GLU A 33 -10.65 7.24 -14.97
C GLU A 33 -11.84 6.95 -14.06
N LYS A 34 -13.06 7.09 -14.61
CA LYS A 34 -14.30 6.76 -13.89
C LYS A 34 -14.51 5.26 -13.91
N ILE A 35 -14.63 4.66 -12.72
CA ILE A 35 -14.95 3.26 -12.52
C ILE A 35 -16.38 3.14 -12.00
N ASN A 36 -17.14 2.17 -12.51
CA ASN A 36 -18.50 1.91 -12.04
C ASN A 36 -18.51 1.49 -10.57
N LYS A 37 -19.48 2.00 -9.78
CA LYS A 37 -19.59 1.69 -8.36
C LYS A 37 -19.69 0.18 -8.09
N LYS A 38 -20.48 -0.55 -8.90
CA LYS A 38 -20.64 -2.00 -8.79
C LYS A 38 -19.33 -2.76 -9.08
N GLU A 39 -18.57 -2.30 -10.08
CA GLU A 39 -17.27 -2.87 -10.41
C GLU A 39 -16.25 -2.67 -9.30
N LYS A 40 -16.19 -1.46 -8.73
CA LYS A 40 -15.35 -1.16 -7.56
C LYS A 40 -15.70 -2.02 -6.35
N ALA A 41 -16.99 -2.19 -6.04
CA ALA A 41 -17.44 -3.04 -4.94
C ALA A 41 -17.05 -4.52 -5.16
N LYS A 42 -17.21 -5.03 -6.38
CA LYS A 42 -16.79 -6.40 -6.74
C LYS A 42 -15.27 -6.58 -6.59
N ALA A 43 -14.47 -5.60 -7.01
CA ALA A 43 -13.02 -5.62 -6.87
C ALA A 43 -12.59 -5.66 -5.39
N ILE A 44 -13.24 -4.86 -4.52
CA ILE A 44 -12.96 -4.85 -3.07
C ILE A 44 -13.31 -6.21 -2.46
N ARG A 45 -14.48 -6.78 -2.76
CA ARG A 45 -14.88 -8.12 -2.27
C ARG A 45 -13.90 -9.21 -2.71
N SER A 46 -13.46 -9.19 -3.97
CA SER A 46 -12.44 -10.11 -4.47
C SER A 46 -11.10 -9.94 -3.74
N ALA A 47 -10.68 -8.70 -3.49
CA ALA A 47 -9.44 -8.42 -2.77
C ALA A 47 -9.51 -8.87 -1.30
N ILE A 48 -10.66 -8.74 -0.63
CA ILE A 48 -10.90 -9.25 0.72
C ILE A 48 -10.77 -10.78 0.73
N ALA A 49 -11.43 -11.47 -0.19
CA ALA A 49 -11.34 -12.93 -0.30
C ALA A 49 -9.89 -13.41 -0.50
N ALA A 50 -9.10 -12.67 -1.28
CA ALA A 50 -7.69 -12.98 -1.49
C ALA A 50 -6.82 -12.85 -0.23
N THR A 51 -7.20 -12.03 0.75
CA THR A 51 -6.47 -11.91 2.03
C THR A 51 -6.59 -13.14 2.92
N ALA A 52 -7.63 -13.94 2.72
CA ALA A 52 -7.83 -15.20 3.44
C ALA A 52 -7.13 -16.40 2.78
N ASN A 53 -6.62 -16.23 1.56
CA ASN A 53 -5.94 -17.31 0.84
C ASN A 53 -4.45 -17.32 1.19
N THR A 54 -4.02 -18.34 1.93
CA THR A 54 -2.65 -18.53 2.42
C THR A 54 -1.62 -18.58 1.28
N GLU A 55 -1.96 -19.25 0.15
CA GLU A 55 -1.07 -19.36 -1.01
C GLU A 55 -0.82 -18.00 -1.67
N LEU A 56 -1.87 -17.18 -1.84
CA LEU A 56 -1.74 -15.85 -2.42
C LEU A 56 -0.93 -14.90 -1.52
N VAL A 57 -1.14 -14.98 -0.20
CA VAL A 57 -0.40 -14.17 0.76
C VAL A 57 1.07 -14.57 0.80
N ALA A 58 1.38 -15.86 0.75
CA ALA A 58 2.76 -16.37 0.66
C ALA A 58 3.42 -16.00 -0.67
N ALA A 59 2.71 -16.18 -1.81
CA ALA A 59 3.19 -15.82 -3.15
C ALA A 59 3.54 -14.33 -3.26
N ARG A 60 2.80 -13.45 -2.56
CA ARG A 60 3.12 -12.03 -2.45
C ARG A 60 4.43 -11.76 -1.71
N GLY A 61 4.94 -12.70 -0.94
CA GLY A 61 6.19 -12.61 -0.20
C GLY A 61 6.04 -12.16 1.25
N HIS A 62 4.86 -12.25 1.82
CA HIS A 62 4.66 -12.11 3.27
C HIS A 62 5.24 -13.31 4.02
N LYS A 63 5.76 -13.08 5.23
CA LYS A 63 6.30 -14.11 6.11
C LYS A 63 5.45 -14.20 7.37
N PHE A 64 4.73 -15.29 7.53
CA PHE A 64 3.84 -15.51 8.66
C PHE A 64 3.81 -16.99 9.03
N GLU A 65 3.40 -17.28 10.25
CA GLU A 65 3.23 -18.62 10.77
C GLU A 65 1.73 -18.90 10.94
N GLY A 66 1.27 -20.05 10.46
CA GLY A 66 -0.15 -20.44 10.51
C GLY A 66 -0.96 -19.93 9.33
N ASP A 67 -2.23 -19.62 9.56
CA ASP A 67 -3.17 -19.18 8.53
C ASP A 67 -3.10 -17.68 8.24
N ALA A 68 -3.39 -17.31 6.99
CA ALA A 68 -3.43 -15.90 6.57
C ALA A 68 -4.69 -15.17 7.07
N ALA A 69 -5.76 -15.88 7.40
CA ALA A 69 -7.01 -15.33 7.91
C ALA A 69 -6.94 -15.10 9.44
N ILE A 70 -6.31 -14.00 9.84
CA ILE A 70 -6.12 -13.67 11.25
C ILE A 70 -7.26 -12.77 11.73
N VAL A 71 -8.03 -13.27 12.73
CA VAL A 71 -9.07 -12.50 13.42
C VAL A 71 -8.69 -12.36 14.89
N VAL A 72 -8.80 -11.15 15.41
CA VAL A 72 -8.47 -10.80 16.79
C VAL A 72 -9.68 -10.21 17.51
N GLU A 73 -9.69 -10.33 18.83
CA GLU A 73 -10.72 -9.74 19.68
C GLU A 73 -10.72 -8.19 19.61
N ASP A 74 -11.86 -7.60 19.90
CA ASP A 74 -12.03 -6.14 19.90
C ASP A 74 -11.17 -5.44 20.98
N ALA A 75 -10.74 -6.16 22.02
CA ALA A 75 -9.78 -5.68 23.02
C ALA A 75 -8.44 -5.20 22.40
N PHE A 76 -8.09 -5.71 21.22
CA PHE A 76 -6.91 -5.26 20.47
C PHE A 76 -6.99 -3.77 20.11
N GLU A 77 -8.18 -3.25 19.83
CA GLU A 77 -8.38 -1.81 19.50
C GLU A 77 -8.15 -0.89 20.70
N ALA A 78 -8.19 -1.41 21.93
CA ALA A 78 -7.96 -0.63 23.16
C ALA A 78 -6.47 -0.42 23.49
N ILE A 79 -5.55 -1.08 22.76
CA ILE A 79 -4.11 -0.96 23.03
C ILE A 79 -3.62 0.42 22.60
N ALA A 80 -3.08 1.19 23.54
CA ALA A 80 -2.57 2.54 23.29
C ALA A 80 -1.09 2.59 22.90
N LYS A 81 -0.28 1.58 23.30
CA LYS A 81 1.17 1.58 23.10
C LYS A 81 1.60 0.74 21.90
N THR A 82 2.42 1.30 21.03
CA THR A 82 3.01 0.60 19.87
C THR A 82 3.79 -0.65 20.24
N ALA A 83 4.48 -0.64 21.38
CA ALA A 83 5.24 -1.79 21.85
C ALA A 83 4.35 -3.00 22.22
N GLU A 84 3.18 -2.74 22.77
CA GLU A 84 2.19 -3.79 23.10
C GLU A 84 1.56 -4.35 21.82
N VAL A 85 1.25 -3.48 20.85
CA VAL A 85 0.77 -3.92 19.51
C VAL A 85 1.80 -4.82 18.83
N ILE A 86 3.08 -4.47 18.86
CA ILE A 86 4.14 -5.32 18.27
C ILE A 86 4.19 -6.67 18.97
N LYS A 87 4.11 -6.72 20.30
CA LYS A 87 4.10 -8.00 21.05
C LYS A 87 2.90 -8.86 20.66
N ALA A 88 1.72 -8.27 20.53
CA ALA A 88 0.52 -8.97 20.09
C ALA A 88 0.68 -9.52 18.66
N LEU A 89 1.20 -8.72 17.73
CA LEU A 89 1.45 -9.17 16.36
C LEU A 89 2.50 -10.27 16.28
N VAL A 90 3.53 -10.24 17.13
CA VAL A 90 4.53 -11.32 17.22
C VAL A 90 3.87 -12.60 17.74
N ALA A 91 3.01 -12.51 18.75
CA ALA A 91 2.26 -13.67 19.27
C ALA A 91 1.31 -14.29 18.23
N LEU A 92 0.80 -13.47 17.28
CA LEU A 92 -0.02 -13.93 16.14
C LEU A 92 0.82 -14.54 14.98
N GLY A 93 2.13 -14.73 15.14
CA GLY A 93 2.99 -15.31 14.10
C GLY A 93 3.39 -14.36 12.98
N VAL A 94 3.16 -13.04 13.13
CA VAL A 94 3.43 -12.05 12.09
C VAL A 94 4.78 -11.35 12.28
N GLY A 95 5.54 -11.70 13.32
CA GLY A 95 6.80 -11.05 13.69
C GLY A 95 7.82 -11.01 12.56
N ALA A 96 7.99 -12.11 11.83
CA ALA A 96 8.92 -12.23 10.71
C ALA A 96 8.60 -11.25 9.56
N ASP A 97 7.32 -10.94 9.32
CA ASP A 97 6.91 -9.98 8.30
C ASP A 97 7.20 -8.53 8.72
N LEU A 98 7.00 -8.20 10.00
CA LEU A 98 7.37 -6.89 10.55
C LEU A 98 8.87 -6.63 10.45
N GLU A 99 9.70 -7.62 10.74
CA GLU A 99 11.15 -7.52 10.58
C GLU A 99 11.55 -7.37 9.11
N ARG A 100 10.95 -8.15 8.21
CA ARG A 100 11.13 -8.02 6.76
C ARG A 100 10.84 -6.59 6.30
N ALA A 101 9.75 -6.00 6.73
CA ALA A 101 9.37 -4.65 6.37
C ALA A 101 10.34 -3.61 6.94
N LYS A 102 10.75 -3.75 8.20
CA LYS A 102 11.71 -2.87 8.87
C LYS A 102 13.07 -2.88 8.17
N LEU A 103 13.60 -4.06 7.86
CA LEU A 103 14.90 -4.23 7.18
C LEU A 103 14.87 -3.80 5.70
N SER A 104 13.69 -3.78 5.07
CA SER A 104 13.53 -3.37 3.67
C SER A 104 13.71 -1.87 3.43
N LYS A 105 13.75 -1.05 4.48
CA LYS A 105 13.88 0.41 4.36
C LYS A 105 15.22 0.79 3.73
N LYS A 106 15.17 1.32 2.51
CA LYS A 106 16.37 1.74 1.77
C LYS A 106 16.14 3.06 1.04
N ILE A 107 17.23 3.74 0.68
CA ILE A 107 17.18 4.94 -0.15
C ILE A 107 16.66 4.57 -1.53
N ARG A 108 15.67 5.31 -2.02
CA ARG A 108 15.06 5.12 -3.34
C ARG A 108 16.06 5.43 -4.45
N ALA A 109 16.11 4.59 -5.47
CA ALA A 109 16.83 4.87 -6.69
C ALA A 109 16.15 5.99 -7.49
N GLY A 110 16.91 6.69 -8.32
CA GLY A 110 16.39 7.74 -9.19
C GLY A 110 16.10 9.07 -8.48
N ARG A 111 15.48 9.98 -9.21
CA ARG A 111 15.21 11.37 -8.76
C ARG A 111 14.07 11.50 -7.75
N GLY A 112 13.29 10.47 -7.48
CA GLY A 112 12.25 10.48 -6.47
C GLY A 112 12.76 10.85 -5.07
N LYS A 113 14.01 10.50 -4.74
CA LYS A 113 14.65 10.84 -3.47
C LYS A 113 14.81 12.35 -3.24
N THR A 114 15.04 13.12 -4.30
CA THR A 114 15.16 14.59 -4.25
C THR A 114 13.81 15.30 -4.30
N ARG A 115 12.71 14.54 -4.55
CA ARG A 115 11.33 15.04 -4.63
C ARG A 115 10.48 14.63 -3.43
N GLY A 116 11.05 14.58 -2.24
CA GLY A 116 10.36 14.24 -0.99
C GLY A 116 10.16 12.75 -0.73
N ARG A 117 10.52 11.84 -1.66
CA ARG A 117 10.35 10.39 -1.53
C ARG A 117 11.69 9.67 -1.31
N LYS A 118 12.43 10.07 -0.28
CA LYS A 118 13.80 9.60 -0.02
C LYS A 118 13.88 8.09 0.20
N TYR A 119 12.96 7.53 0.97
CA TYR A 119 12.99 6.12 1.35
C TYR A 119 11.97 5.29 0.58
N LYS A 120 12.29 4.02 0.38
CA LYS A 120 11.39 2.96 -0.08
C LYS A 120 11.37 1.88 0.98
N GLN A 121 10.18 1.39 1.33
CA GLN A 121 9.97 0.36 2.33
C GLN A 121 8.94 -0.63 1.81
N ALA A 122 9.06 -1.90 2.19
CA ALA A 122 8.07 -2.91 1.86
C ALA A 122 6.81 -2.70 2.70
N VAL A 123 5.66 -3.00 2.09
CA VAL A 123 4.38 -3.05 2.78
C VAL A 123 4.31 -4.34 3.58
N SER A 124 3.81 -4.27 4.81
CA SER A 124 3.57 -5.38 5.72
C SER A 124 2.07 -5.51 6.00
N VAL A 125 1.74 -5.89 7.21
CA VAL A 125 0.39 -6.16 7.68
C VAL A 125 -0.55 -4.99 7.48
N LEU A 126 -1.78 -5.29 7.08
CA LEU A 126 -2.92 -4.39 7.15
C LEU A 126 -3.75 -4.75 8.38
N ILE A 127 -4.02 -3.79 9.24
CA ILE A 127 -4.90 -3.97 10.39
C ILE A 127 -6.22 -3.29 10.06
N VAL A 128 -7.31 -4.04 10.07
CA VAL A 128 -8.65 -3.53 9.79
C VAL A 128 -9.46 -3.55 11.08
N THR A 129 -9.92 -2.38 11.49
CA THR A 129 -10.61 -2.14 12.76
C THR A 129 -12.03 -1.61 12.54
N ALA A 130 -12.86 -1.72 13.55
CA ALA A 130 -14.21 -1.15 13.53
C ALA A 130 -14.21 0.37 13.71
N GLY A 131 -13.25 0.90 14.49
CA GLY A 131 -13.07 2.31 14.80
C GLY A 131 -11.68 2.82 14.37
N GLU A 132 -11.33 4.01 14.80
CA GLU A 132 -9.98 4.55 14.58
C GLU A 132 -8.98 3.93 15.56
N PHE A 133 -7.92 3.35 15.05
CA PHE A 133 -6.84 2.75 15.84
C PHE A 133 -5.50 3.35 15.43
N VAL A 134 -4.92 4.19 16.29
CA VAL A 134 -3.72 4.98 15.97
C VAL A 134 -2.42 4.30 16.40
N ALA A 135 -2.47 3.41 17.40
CA ALA A 135 -1.28 2.82 18.02
C ALA A 135 -0.38 2.05 17.03
N ALA A 136 -0.94 1.50 15.96
CA ALA A 136 -0.20 0.76 14.94
C ALA A 136 0.42 1.61 13.82
N ASN A 137 0.02 2.87 13.65
CA ASN A 137 0.39 3.70 12.50
C ASN A 137 1.90 3.99 12.38
N ASN A 138 2.65 3.92 13.48
CA ASN A 138 4.09 4.17 13.49
C ASN A 138 4.93 2.89 13.31
N ILE A 139 4.30 1.74 13.11
CA ILE A 139 5.02 0.48 12.88
C ILE A 139 5.43 0.39 11.41
N ALA A 140 6.67 0.01 11.18
CA ALA A 140 7.25 -0.03 9.83
C ALA A 140 6.48 -0.95 8.86
N GLY A 141 5.87 -0.37 7.83
CA GLY A 141 5.13 -1.09 6.79
C GLY A 141 3.73 -1.53 7.17
N VAL A 142 3.28 -1.26 8.39
CA VAL A 142 1.91 -1.54 8.84
C VAL A 142 1.02 -0.36 8.48
N ASP A 143 -0.16 -0.67 7.96
CA ASP A 143 -1.24 0.29 7.78
C ASP A 143 -2.41 -0.12 8.68
N CYS A 144 -3.03 0.83 9.33
CA CYS A 144 -4.22 0.62 10.13
C CYS A 144 -5.36 1.47 9.60
N VAL A 145 -6.51 0.83 9.35
CA VAL A 145 -7.63 1.48 8.66
C VAL A 145 -8.96 0.98 9.19
N PRO A 146 -9.93 1.86 9.45
CA PRO A 146 -11.29 1.42 9.75
C PRO A 146 -11.95 0.81 8.51
N VAL A 147 -12.89 -0.11 8.71
CA VAL A 147 -13.64 -0.78 7.63
C VAL A 147 -14.22 0.20 6.62
N THR A 148 -14.72 1.35 7.09
CA THR A 148 -15.32 2.40 6.24
C THR A 148 -14.35 3.03 5.24
N ALA A 149 -13.06 3.05 5.56
CA ALA A 149 -12.00 3.60 4.70
C ALA A 149 -11.26 2.52 3.87
N LEU A 150 -11.71 1.25 3.97
CA LEU A 150 -11.10 0.14 3.26
C LEU A 150 -11.23 0.30 1.74
N ASN A 151 -10.15 0.06 1.03
CA ASN A 151 -10.12 0.16 -0.43
C ASN A 151 -9.20 -0.90 -1.06
N ALA A 152 -9.37 -1.12 -2.37
CA ALA A 152 -8.61 -2.11 -3.11
C ALA A 152 -7.08 -1.84 -3.10
N ASN A 153 -6.65 -0.60 -3.01
CA ASN A 153 -5.23 -0.26 -2.98
C ASN A 153 -4.56 -0.67 -1.66
N LEU A 154 -5.30 -0.65 -0.55
CA LEU A 154 -4.82 -1.13 0.75
C LEU A 154 -4.73 -2.66 0.81
N LEU A 155 -5.73 -3.36 0.23
CA LEU A 155 -5.80 -4.82 0.21
C LEU A 155 -4.86 -5.44 -0.84
N ALA A 156 -4.65 -4.76 -1.96
CA ALA A 156 -3.84 -5.22 -3.08
C ALA A 156 -2.87 -4.13 -3.56
N PRO A 157 -1.92 -3.67 -2.72
CA PRO A 157 -0.98 -2.62 -3.10
C PRO A 157 -0.09 -3.08 -4.25
N GLY A 158 0.01 -2.25 -5.30
CA GLY A 158 0.74 -2.57 -6.53
C GLY A 158 0.00 -3.50 -7.49
N CYS A 159 -1.31 -3.68 -7.31
CA CYS A 159 -2.18 -4.58 -8.09
C CYS A 159 -1.95 -6.08 -7.83
N ASP A 160 -1.13 -6.44 -6.85
CA ASP A 160 -0.94 -7.82 -6.43
C ASP A 160 -1.87 -8.14 -5.26
N ALA A 161 -2.71 -9.15 -5.39
CA ALA A 161 -3.64 -9.60 -4.37
C ALA A 161 -2.94 -10.33 -3.20
N GLY A 162 -3.64 -10.52 -2.08
CA GLY A 162 -3.14 -11.33 -0.98
C GLY A 162 -2.23 -10.56 0.00
N ARG A 163 -2.61 -9.35 0.42
CA ARG A 163 -1.93 -8.69 1.53
C ARG A 163 -2.27 -9.36 2.85
N LEU A 164 -1.26 -9.64 3.68
CA LEU A 164 -1.47 -10.17 5.03
C LEU A 164 -2.29 -9.17 5.85
N THR A 165 -3.46 -9.62 6.34
CA THR A 165 -4.44 -8.74 6.98
C THR A 165 -4.90 -9.32 8.31
N VAL A 166 -4.90 -8.48 9.34
CA VAL A 166 -5.45 -8.78 10.68
C VAL A 166 -6.79 -8.04 10.80
N TRP A 167 -7.83 -8.77 11.14
CA TRP A 167 -9.19 -8.26 11.29
C TRP A 167 -9.59 -8.26 12.74
N THR A 168 -10.29 -7.23 13.22
CA THR A 168 -10.98 -7.30 14.51
C THR A 168 -12.38 -7.93 14.32
N GLU A 169 -12.93 -8.57 15.34
CA GLU A 169 -14.26 -9.19 15.25
C GLU A 169 -15.33 -8.17 14.87
N ALA A 170 -15.30 -6.99 15.49
CA ALA A 170 -16.23 -5.92 15.18
C ALA A 170 -16.09 -5.43 13.73
N ALA A 171 -14.86 -5.42 13.17
CA ALA A 171 -14.64 -5.07 11.77
C ALA A 171 -15.27 -6.10 10.82
N VAL A 172 -15.13 -7.39 11.12
CA VAL A 172 -15.74 -8.47 10.32
C VAL A 172 -17.27 -8.39 10.37
N LYS A 173 -17.86 -8.15 11.55
CA LYS A 173 -19.32 -7.97 11.70
C LYS A 173 -19.83 -6.79 10.86
N LYS A 174 -19.17 -5.62 10.95
CA LYS A 174 -19.51 -4.44 10.13
C LYS A 174 -19.36 -4.68 8.62
N LEU A 175 -18.41 -5.51 8.22
CA LEU A 175 -18.20 -5.86 6.80
C LEU A 175 -19.33 -6.76 6.27
N GLY A 176 -19.90 -7.61 7.11
CA GLY A 176 -21.04 -8.47 6.77
C GLY A 176 -22.37 -7.70 6.65
N GLU A 177 -22.48 -6.53 7.27
CA GLU A 177 -23.66 -5.65 7.22
C GLU A 177 -23.65 -4.70 6.00
N ALA A 178 -22.51 -4.55 5.31
CA ALA A 178 -22.30 -3.61 4.19
C ALA A 178 -22.40 -4.30 2.81
#